data_36d5117680aa4f7a5a2d7f4eab0a8878
#
_entry.id   36d5117680aa4f7a5a2d7f4eab0a8878
#
_cell.length_a   1.000
_cell.length_b   1.000
_cell.length_c   1.000
_cell.angle_alpha   90.00
_cell.angle_beta   90.00
_cell.angle_gamma   90.00
#
_symmetry.space_group_name_H-M   'P 1'
#
loop_
_entity.id
_entity.type
_entity.pdbx_description
1 polymer ?
#
loop_
_entity_poly.entity_id
_entity_poly.type
_entity_poly.pdbx_seq_one_letter_code
_entity_poly.pdbx_strand_id
1 'polypeptide(L)'
;DNNDCYAELLGNEREGMKIMFQMMNEARLAVGMQGLASASIAYLHALKYAKERFQGSSIMEMKNPEAPRVAIIQHPDVRRMLLWMKSSVESMRALAYFVALCFDMHHAGNDDAEKDKWIGYAEVLTPIVKAYCSDIGFRVTEYAMQIYGGYGFCSEYPVEQFMRDEKIASIYEGANGIQALDLVGRKLGMKKGAYFMNLLGLMGDTVARYKGQEGLRDLGEAVQTSVNILADTAMFFASCGKTGKFLVPVNNAYPFLMMMGKVVSGWFLFWQAGIAGEKLDALAKKGGVSGSDHAALAGLAKTSKDAAFYLGKIASAQYFIRNVLPEVEAAAKAAKTEDMSVVEIPEESFAS
;
A
#
# COMPACT_ATOMS: atom_id res chain seq x y z
N ASP A 1 24.04 -13.38 -37.95
CA ASP A 1 25.27 -13.57 -37.26
C ASP A 1 26.50 -13.84 -38.11
N ASN A 2 26.62 -13.29 -39.29
CA ASN A 2 27.75 -13.41 -40.21
C ASN A 2 28.93 -12.48 -39.85
N ASN A 3 29.23 -12.32 -38.54
CA ASN A 3 30.14 -11.32 -37.98
C ASN A 3 29.71 -9.85 -38.21
N ASP A 4 28.42 -9.61 -38.39
CA ASP A 4 27.83 -8.29 -38.64
C ASP A 4 27.22 -7.67 -37.35
N CYS A 5 27.28 -8.39 -36.23
CA CYS A 5 26.72 -7.93 -34.95
C CYS A 5 27.83 -7.22 -34.16
N TYR A 6 27.74 -5.89 -34.10
CA TYR A 6 28.62 -5.08 -33.28
C TYR A 6 28.04 -4.96 -31.87
N ALA A 7 28.88 -5.15 -30.86
CA ALA A 7 28.51 -4.97 -29.47
C ALA A 7 29.66 -4.31 -28.70
N GLU A 8 29.32 -3.49 -27.74
CA GLU A 8 30.27 -2.88 -26.81
C GLU A 8 30.04 -3.43 -25.41
N LEU A 9 31.12 -3.66 -24.66
CA LEU A 9 31.05 -4.07 -23.28
C LEU A 9 30.66 -2.89 -22.40
N LEU A 10 29.54 -2.99 -21.68
CA LEU A 10 29.14 -2.02 -20.68
C LEU A 10 29.88 -2.28 -19.37
N GLY A 11 30.80 -1.36 -19.00
CA GLY A 11 31.64 -1.51 -17.81
C GLY A 11 32.79 -2.48 -18.02
N ASN A 12 33.17 -3.21 -16.97
CA ASN A 12 34.26 -4.16 -17.02
C ASN A 12 33.76 -5.61 -17.11
N GLU A 13 34.61 -6.50 -17.59
CA GLU A 13 34.33 -7.95 -17.57
C GLU A 13 33.99 -8.41 -16.14
N ARG A 14 32.97 -9.26 -15.98
CA ARG A 14 32.49 -9.86 -14.73
C ARG A 14 31.78 -8.88 -13.77
N GLU A 15 31.53 -7.63 -14.18
CA GLU A 15 30.73 -6.66 -13.38
C GLU A 15 29.26 -6.57 -13.81
N GLY A 16 28.80 -7.36 -14.78
CA GLY A 16 27.46 -7.28 -15.34
C GLY A 16 26.32 -7.36 -14.29
N MET A 17 26.46 -8.25 -13.29
CA MET A 17 25.46 -8.34 -12.22
C MET A 17 25.38 -7.05 -11.38
N LYS A 18 26.52 -6.43 -11.08
CA LYS A 18 26.57 -5.16 -10.33
C LYS A 18 25.88 -4.03 -11.11
N ILE A 19 26.16 -3.95 -12.40
CA ILE A 19 25.56 -2.96 -13.31
C ILE A 19 24.06 -3.20 -13.45
N MET A 20 23.64 -4.46 -13.64
CA MET A 20 22.21 -4.83 -13.68
C MET A 20 21.46 -4.39 -12.41
N PHE A 21 22.05 -4.60 -11.23
CA PHE A 21 21.40 -4.20 -9.99
C PHE A 21 21.24 -2.68 -9.81
N GLN A 22 22.06 -1.86 -10.44
CA GLN A 22 21.84 -0.40 -10.46
C GLN A 22 20.54 -0.05 -11.18
N MET A 23 20.24 -0.67 -12.32
CA MET A 23 19.00 -0.49 -13.06
C MET A 23 17.78 -1.09 -12.34
N MET A 24 17.96 -2.20 -11.61
CA MET A 24 16.86 -2.95 -11.00
C MET A 24 16.06 -2.17 -9.96
N ASN A 25 16.65 -1.24 -9.24
CA ASN A 25 15.90 -0.43 -8.26
C ASN A 25 14.88 0.47 -8.94
N GLU A 26 15.25 1.08 -10.07
CA GLU A 26 14.33 1.90 -10.87
C GLU A 26 13.24 1.02 -11.53
N ALA A 27 13.62 -0.13 -12.09
CA ALA A 27 12.69 -1.09 -12.68
C ALA A 27 11.65 -1.58 -11.64
N ARG A 28 12.07 -1.86 -10.40
CA ARG A 28 11.17 -2.26 -9.31
C ARG A 28 10.18 -1.16 -8.93
N LEU A 29 10.62 0.10 -8.89
CA LEU A 29 9.72 1.24 -8.69
C LEU A 29 8.71 1.34 -9.83
N ALA A 30 9.16 1.19 -11.09
CA ALA A 30 8.28 1.21 -12.27
C ALA A 30 7.20 0.11 -12.22
N VAL A 31 7.54 -1.11 -11.76
CA VAL A 31 6.56 -2.20 -11.58
C VAL A 31 5.57 -1.86 -10.46
N GLY A 32 6.01 -1.26 -9.35
CA GLY A 32 5.10 -0.75 -8.33
C GLY A 32 4.14 0.32 -8.85
N MET A 33 4.64 1.20 -9.73
CA MET A 33 3.82 2.20 -10.44
C MET A 33 2.83 1.57 -11.42
N GLN A 34 3.19 0.46 -12.07
CA GLN A 34 2.25 -0.31 -12.91
C GLN A 34 1.09 -0.82 -12.06
N GLY A 35 1.36 -1.45 -10.90
CA GLY A 35 0.32 -1.90 -9.97
C GLY A 35 -0.59 -0.77 -9.50
N LEU A 36 -0.03 0.39 -9.20
CA LEU A 36 -0.79 1.59 -8.88
C LEU A 36 -1.65 2.06 -10.05
N ALA A 37 -1.13 2.04 -11.29
CA ALA A 37 -1.85 2.50 -12.47
C ALA A 37 -3.06 1.60 -12.78
N SER A 38 -2.86 0.29 -12.79
CA SER A 38 -3.93 -0.71 -12.98
C SER A 38 -5.00 -0.59 -11.89
N ALA A 39 -4.58 -0.44 -10.63
CA ALA A 39 -5.50 -0.23 -9.52
C ALA A 39 -6.30 1.08 -9.66
N SER A 40 -5.64 2.15 -10.07
CA SER A 40 -6.28 3.47 -10.22
C SER A 40 -7.37 3.45 -11.29
N ILE A 41 -7.07 2.89 -12.46
CA ILE A 41 -8.05 2.82 -13.55
C ILE A 41 -9.21 1.88 -13.19
N ALA A 42 -8.92 0.73 -12.60
CA ALA A 42 -9.93 -0.21 -12.14
C ALA A 42 -10.89 0.42 -11.11
N TYR A 43 -10.35 1.15 -10.13
CA TYR A 43 -11.16 1.89 -9.16
C TYR A 43 -12.08 2.92 -9.81
N LEU A 44 -11.56 3.72 -10.76
CA LEU A 44 -12.35 4.74 -11.44
C LEU A 44 -13.49 4.14 -12.26
N HIS A 45 -13.24 3.02 -12.96
CA HIS A 45 -14.26 2.27 -13.68
C HIS A 45 -15.32 1.69 -12.74
N ALA A 46 -14.91 1.07 -11.64
CA ALA A 46 -15.82 0.53 -10.63
C ALA A 46 -16.70 1.61 -10.00
N LEU A 47 -16.11 2.77 -9.67
CA LEU A 47 -16.84 3.91 -9.11
C LEU A 47 -17.87 4.47 -10.10
N LYS A 48 -17.50 4.61 -11.38
CA LYS A 48 -18.43 5.05 -12.44
C LYS A 48 -19.59 4.08 -12.56
N TYR A 49 -19.29 2.80 -12.74
CA TYR A 49 -20.31 1.76 -12.87
C TYR A 49 -21.24 1.70 -11.66
N ALA A 50 -20.70 1.79 -10.45
CA ALA A 50 -21.50 1.77 -9.22
C ALA A 50 -22.48 2.94 -9.09
N LYS A 51 -22.21 4.08 -9.72
CA LYS A 51 -23.13 5.24 -9.78
C LYS A 51 -24.20 5.09 -10.84
N GLU A 52 -23.92 4.38 -11.92
CA GLU A 52 -24.79 4.25 -13.10
C GLU A 52 -25.66 2.99 -13.08
N ARG A 53 -25.21 1.93 -12.39
CA ARG A 53 -25.93 0.65 -12.30
C ARG A 53 -26.98 0.70 -11.20
N PHE A 54 -28.24 0.48 -11.56
CA PHE A 54 -29.36 0.36 -10.63
C PHE A 54 -29.72 -1.11 -10.40
N GLN A 55 -29.74 -1.56 -9.14
CA GLN A 55 -30.11 -2.93 -8.78
C GLN A 55 -30.44 -3.02 -7.29
N GLY A 56 -31.56 -3.71 -6.97
CA GLY A 56 -32.06 -3.81 -5.59
C GLY A 56 -32.60 -2.49 -5.05
N SER A 57 -33.31 -2.56 -3.93
CA SER A 57 -33.79 -1.41 -3.17
C SER A 57 -32.79 -1.01 -2.05
N SER A 58 -32.94 0.18 -1.51
CA SER A 58 -32.18 0.59 -0.33
C SER A 58 -32.38 -0.39 0.83
N ILE A 59 -31.31 -0.74 1.54
CA ILE A 59 -31.40 -1.59 2.74
C ILE A 59 -32.33 -1.00 3.81
N MET A 60 -32.50 0.32 3.83
CA MET A 60 -33.40 1.01 4.74
C MET A 60 -34.88 0.77 4.39
N GLU A 61 -35.16 0.35 3.15
CA GLU A 61 -36.50 0.10 2.63
C GLU A 61 -36.73 -1.38 2.27
N MET A 62 -35.87 -2.29 2.73
CA MET A 62 -35.93 -3.71 2.36
C MET A 62 -37.24 -4.42 2.70
N LYS A 63 -38.06 -3.86 3.60
CA LYS A 63 -39.39 -4.38 3.98
C LYS A 63 -40.53 -3.83 3.08
N ASN A 64 -40.23 -2.84 2.25
CA ASN A 64 -41.20 -2.26 1.31
C ASN A 64 -41.05 -2.93 -0.07
N PRO A 65 -42.01 -3.78 -0.48
CA PRO A 65 -41.92 -4.46 -1.79
C PRO A 65 -42.01 -3.49 -3.00
N GLU A 66 -42.55 -2.30 -2.78
CA GLU A 66 -42.68 -1.24 -3.81
C GLU A 66 -41.48 -0.27 -3.81
N ALA A 67 -40.45 -0.52 -2.99
CA ALA A 67 -39.30 0.35 -2.91
C ALA A 67 -38.57 0.47 -4.27
N PRO A 68 -38.20 1.68 -4.71
CA PRO A 68 -37.55 1.87 -6.01
C PRO A 68 -36.13 1.26 -5.99
N ARG A 69 -35.67 0.86 -7.17
CA ARG A 69 -34.28 0.44 -7.35
C ARG A 69 -33.35 1.63 -7.15
N VAL A 70 -32.20 1.36 -6.52
CA VAL A 70 -31.17 2.38 -6.25
C VAL A 70 -29.88 2.07 -7.03
N ALA A 71 -29.07 3.10 -7.25
CA ALA A 71 -27.72 2.92 -7.75
C ALA A 71 -26.91 2.06 -6.77
N ILE A 72 -26.15 1.07 -7.26
CA ILE A 72 -25.50 0.08 -6.38
C ILE A 72 -24.46 0.71 -5.42
N ILE A 73 -23.98 1.92 -5.69
CA ILE A 73 -23.15 2.69 -4.74
C ILE A 73 -23.85 2.96 -3.40
N GLN A 74 -25.16 2.83 -3.32
CA GLN A 74 -25.92 3.00 -2.08
C GLN A 74 -25.88 1.74 -1.19
N HIS A 75 -25.51 0.58 -1.72
CA HIS A 75 -25.38 -0.65 -0.95
C HIS A 75 -24.13 -0.64 -0.07
N PRO A 76 -24.24 -1.00 1.21
CA PRO A 76 -23.12 -0.93 2.16
C PRO A 76 -21.90 -1.73 1.72
N ASP A 77 -22.08 -2.93 1.16
CA ASP A 77 -20.95 -3.77 0.71
C ASP A 77 -20.22 -3.19 -0.50
N VAL A 78 -20.95 -2.61 -1.47
CA VAL A 78 -20.35 -1.89 -2.60
C VAL A 78 -19.54 -0.68 -2.09
N ARG A 79 -20.08 0.06 -1.12
CA ARG A 79 -19.35 1.18 -0.49
C ARG A 79 -18.10 0.71 0.25
N ARG A 80 -18.16 -0.41 0.95
CA ARG A 80 -17.03 -1.03 1.63
C ARG A 80 -15.91 -1.34 0.62
N MET A 81 -16.24 -2.03 -0.48
CA MET A 81 -15.28 -2.34 -1.55
C MET A 81 -14.68 -1.06 -2.16
N LEU A 82 -15.51 -0.09 -2.54
CA LEU A 82 -15.05 1.18 -3.11
C LEU A 82 -14.13 1.95 -2.16
N LEU A 83 -14.43 1.97 -0.86
CA LEU A 83 -13.61 2.69 0.11
C LEU A 83 -12.29 1.96 0.39
N TRP A 84 -12.31 0.63 0.40
CA TRP A 84 -11.10 -0.19 0.46
C TRP A 84 -10.20 0.05 -0.77
N MET A 85 -10.77 0.02 -1.98
CA MET A 85 -10.04 0.32 -3.22
C MET A 85 -9.46 1.73 -3.20
N LYS A 86 -10.27 2.73 -2.81
CA LYS A 86 -9.84 4.13 -2.73
C LYS A 86 -8.66 4.31 -1.77
N SER A 87 -8.76 3.80 -0.55
CA SER A 87 -7.71 3.93 0.46
C SER A 87 -6.43 3.20 0.03
N SER A 88 -6.54 2.03 -0.60
CA SER A 88 -5.41 1.29 -1.15
C SER A 88 -4.71 2.07 -2.27
N VAL A 89 -5.45 2.59 -3.25
CA VAL A 89 -4.88 3.40 -4.36
C VAL A 89 -4.21 4.67 -3.84
N GLU A 90 -4.80 5.34 -2.85
CA GLU A 90 -4.25 6.56 -2.28
C GLU A 90 -2.97 6.31 -1.48
N SER A 91 -2.90 5.21 -0.73
CA SER A 91 -1.70 4.83 0.01
C SER A 91 -0.57 4.38 -0.91
N MET A 92 -0.87 3.55 -1.92
CA MET A 92 0.12 3.11 -2.92
C MET A 92 0.69 4.30 -3.70
N ARG A 93 -0.14 5.30 -4.06
CA ARG A 93 0.33 6.51 -4.73
C ARG A 93 1.27 7.31 -3.85
N ALA A 94 0.95 7.49 -2.57
CA ALA A 94 1.82 8.18 -1.64
C ALA A 94 3.15 7.44 -1.45
N LEU A 95 3.11 6.11 -1.31
CA LEU A 95 4.31 5.28 -1.19
C LEU A 95 5.20 5.39 -2.44
N ALA A 96 4.64 5.21 -3.64
CA ALA A 96 5.42 5.23 -4.88
C ALA A 96 6.05 6.62 -5.13
N TYR A 97 5.31 7.70 -4.90
CA TYR A 97 5.82 9.05 -5.05
C TYR A 97 6.83 9.43 -3.96
N PHE A 98 6.66 8.93 -2.75
CA PHE A 98 7.65 9.14 -1.69
C PHE A 98 8.98 8.46 -2.03
N VAL A 99 8.96 7.24 -2.56
CA VAL A 99 10.19 6.55 -2.98
C VAL A 99 10.83 7.27 -4.18
N ALA A 100 10.05 7.73 -5.15
CA ALA A 100 10.56 8.56 -6.24
C ALA A 100 11.22 9.85 -5.70
N LEU A 101 10.56 10.55 -4.77
CA LEU A 101 11.12 11.72 -4.09
C LEU A 101 12.43 11.38 -3.36
N CYS A 102 12.53 10.20 -2.74
CA CYS A 102 13.77 9.79 -2.07
C CYS A 102 14.95 9.66 -3.06
N PHE A 103 14.71 9.14 -4.27
CA PHE A 103 15.72 9.13 -5.33
C PHE A 103 16.09 10.54 -5.80
N ASP A 104 15.11 11.40 -6.02
CA ASP A 104 15.36 12.80 -6.40
C ASP A 104 16.19 13.54 -5.35
N MET A 105 15.82 13.40 -4.07
CA MET A 105 16.54 14.02 -2.95
C MET A 105 17.94 13.45 -2.74
N HIS A 106 18.15 12.16 -3.04
CA HIS A 106 19.47 11.55 -3.04
C HIS A 106 20.36 12.17 -4.14
N HIS A 107 19.82 12.39 -5.34
CA HIS A 107 20.58 12.99 -6.45
C HIS A 107 20.82 14.49 -6.24
N ALA A 108 19.82 15.21 -5.75
CA ALA A 108 19.86 16.65 -5.57
C ALA A 108 20.46 17.12 -4.22
N GLY A 109 20.70 16.23 -3.27
CA GLY A 109 21.19 16.57 -1.94
C GLY A 109 22.52 17.30 -1.95
N ASN A 110 22.72 18.19 -0.97
CA ASN A 110 23.90 19.06 -0.91
C ASN A 110 25.07 18.41 -0.17
N ASP A 111 24.80 17.46 0.73
CA ASP A 111 25.81 16.75 1.50
C ASP A 111 25.58 15.23 1.51
N ASP A 112 26.64 14.49 1.84
CA ASP A 112 26.61 13.02 1.83
C ASP A 112 25.71 12.41 2.90
N ALA A 113 25.51 13.09 4.04
CA ALA A 113 24.65 12.59 5.10
C ALA A 113 23.16 12.69 4.70
N GLU A 114 22.77 13.79 4.07
CA GLU A 114 21.43 13.97 3.52
C GLU A 114 21.16 12.95 2.40
N LYS A 115 22.10 12.78 1.47
CA LYS A 115 22.03 11.77 0.41
C LYS A 115 21.90 10.36 0.97
N ASP A 116 22.70 9.98 1.98
CA ASP A 116 22.66 8.65 2.61
C ASP A 116 21.32 8.43 3.33
N LYS A 117 20.75 9.44 3.96
CA LYS A 117 19.43 9.38 4.59
C LYS A 117 18.32 9.05 3.59
N TRP A 118 18.28 9.81 2.47
CA TRP A 118 17.22 9.64 1.47
C TRP A 118 17.33 8.32 0.72
N ILE A 119 18.55 7.93 0.32
CA ILE A 119 18.73 6.61 -0.31
C ILE A 119 18.40 5.48 0.66
N GLY A 120 18.64 5.67 1.96
CA GLY A 120 18.26 4.70 2.99
C GLY A 120 16.75 4.42 3.02
N TYR A 121 15.92 5.44 2.91
CA TYR A 121 14.47 5.27 2.79
C TYR A 121 14.08 4.53 1.50
N ALA A 122 14.66 4.92 0.36
CA ALA A 122 14.40 4.27 -0.92
C ALA A 122 14.80 2.78 -0.89
N GLU A 123 15.97 2.45 -0.32
CA GLU A 123 16.47 1.09 -0.22
C GLU A 123 15.54 0.17 0.58
N VAL A 124 15.01 0.65 1.71
CA VAL A 124 14.10 -0.12 2.55
C VAL A 124 12.71 -0.24 1.94
N LEU A 125 12.21 0.82 1.26
CA LEU A 125 10.86 0.86 0.71
C LEU A 125 10.73 0.27 -0.69
N THR A 126 11.80 0.14 -1.48
CA THR A 126 11.73 -0.40 -2.85
C THR A 126 11.10 -1.80 -2.93
N PRO A 127 11.45 -2.79 -2.08
CA PRO A 127 10.75 -4.08 -2.06
C PRO A 127 9.26 -3.95 -1.75
N ILE A 128 8.90 -3.00 -0.87
CA ILE A 128 7.50 -2.74 -0.50
C ILE A 128 6.74 -2.14 -1.69
N VAL A 129 7.31 -1.13 -2.36
CA VAL A 129 6.66 -0.53 -3.54
C VAL A 129 6.37 -1.62 -4.57
N LYS A 130 7.37 -2.42 -4.93
CA LYS A 130 7.21 -3.44 -5.97
C LYS A 130 6.20 -4.51 -5.58
N ALA A 131 6.36 -5.15 -4.43
CA ALA A 131 5.58 -6.32 -4.07
C ALA A 131 4.18 -5.94 -3.53
N TYR A 132 4.11 -4.97 -2.62
CA TYR A 132 2.84 -4.58 -2.04
C TYR A 132 1.93 -3.90 -3.07
N CYS A 133 2.47 -2.98 -3.91
CA CYS A 133 1.63 -2.31 -4.90
C CYS A 133 1.12 -3.27 -5.98
N SER A 134 1.92 -4.27 -6.41
CA SER A 134 1.46 -5.26 -7.38
C SER A 134 0.39 -6.20 -6.80
N ASP A 135 0.54 -6.70 -5.58
CA ASP A 135 -0.43 -7.63 -4.99
C ASP A 135 -1.71 -6.92 -4.55
N ILE A 136 -1.61 -5.73 -3.96
CA ILE A 136 -2.79 -4.92 -3.62
C ILE A 136 -3.45 -4.38 -4.89
N GLY A 137 -2.67 -4.02 -5.92
CA GLY A 137 -3.17 -3.63 -7.24
C GLY A 137 -4.04 -4.72 -7.86
N PHE A 138 -3.57 -5.95 -7.85
CA PHE A 138 -4.34 -7.11 -8.29
C PHE A 138 -5.65 -7.26 -7.50
N ARG A 139 -5.61 -7.11 -6.18
CA ARG A 139 -6.82 -7.18 -5.35
C ARG A 139 -7.81 -6.04 -5.65
N VAL A 140 -7.32 -4.84 -5.99
CA VAL A 140 -8.18 -3.73 -6.42
C VAL A 140 -8.88 -4.07 -7.73
N THR A 141 -8.17 -4.67 -8.71
CA THR A 141 -8.78 -5.08 -9.99
C THR A 141 -9.82 -6.18 -9.81
N GLU A 142 -9.59 -7.13 -8.89
CA GLU A 142 -10.58 -8.14 -8.50
C GLU A 142 -11.87 -7.50 -7.94
N TYR A 143 -11.74 -6.54 -7.05
CA TYR A 143 -12.91 -5.82 -6.52
C TYR A 143 -13.65 -5.02 -7.61
N ALA A 144 -12.94 -4.50 -8.61
CA ALA A 144 -13.60 -3.86 -9.74
C ALA A 144 -14.49 -4.85 -10.49
N MET A 145 -13.99 -6.06 -10.78
CA MET A 145 -14.81 -7.12 -11.39
C MET A 145 -16.00 -7.48 -10.49
N GLN A 146 -15.79 -7.60 -9.18
CA GLN A 146 -16.87 -7.92 -8.23
C GLN A 146 -17.97 -6.85 -8.23
N ILE A 147 -17.63 -5.57 -8.31
CA ILE A 147 -18.59 -4.46 -8.37
C ILE A 147 -19.39 -4.47 -9.69
N TYR A 148 -18.75 -4.85 -10.79
CA TYR A 148 -19.44 -5.05 -12.08
C TYR A 148 -20.37 -6.27 -12.09
N GLY A 149 -20.16 -7.22 -11.15
CA GLY A 149 -20.90 -8.48 -11.13
C GLY A 149 -20.63 -9.33 -12.38
N GLY A 150 -21.63 -10.00 -12.91
CA GLY A 150 -21.47 -10.84 -14.11
C GLY A 150 -20.91 -10.12 -15.33
N TYR A 151 -21.20 -8.83 -15.49
CA TYR A 151 -20.62 -8.02 -16.56
C TYR A 151 -19.11 -7.83 -16.42
N GLY A 152 -18.55 -7.84 -15.19
CA GLY A 152 -17.12 -7.72 -14.97
C GLY A 152 -16.32 -8.92 -15.48
N PHE A 153 -16.96 -10.06 -15.71
CA PHE A 153 -16.34 -11.26 -16.24
C PHE A 153 -16.33 -11.28 -17.80
N CYS A 154 -17.13 -10.44 -18.44
CA CYS A 154 -17.27 -10.41 -19.91
C CYS A 154 -16.24 -9.48 -20.53
N SER A 155 -15.65 -9.89 -21.66
CA SER A 155 -14.59 -9.15 -22.38
C SER A 155 -15.06 -7.83 -22.99
N GLU A 156 -16.38 -7.59 -23.07
CA GLU A 156 -16.97 -6.31 -23.50
C GLU A 156 -16.74 -5.18 -22.49
N TYR A 157 -16.35 -5.54 -21.25
CA TYR A 157 -16.03 -4.59 -20.18
C TYR A 157 -14.53 -4.66 -19.83
N PRO A 158 -13.86 -3.53 -19.61
CA PRO A 158 -12.39 -3.51 -19.51
C PRO A 158 -11.84 -4.07 -18.19
N VAL A 159 -12.69 -4.29 -17.17
CA VAL A 159 -12.21 -4.64 -15.82
C VAL A 159 -11.62 -6.04 -15.73
N GLU A 160 -12.03 -6.98 -16.59
CA GLU A 160 -11.42 -8.32 -16.66
C GLU A 160 -9.98 -8.24 -17.17
N GLN A 161 -9.73 -7.40 -18.17
CA GLN A 161 -8.40 -7.20 -18.73
C GLN A 161 -7.46 -6.55 -17.72
N PHE A 162 -7.92 -5.56 -16.94
CA PHE A 162 -7.10 -4.93 -15.91
C PHE A 162 -6.58 -5.95 -14.90
N MET A 163 -7.40 -6.94 -14.52
CA MET A 163 -6.99 -8.00 -13.60
C MET A 163 -5.95 -8.92 -14.23
N ARG A 164 -6.11 -9.30 -15.49
CA ARG A 164 -5.16 -10.16 -16.22
C ARG A 164 -3.82 -9.47 -16.41
N ASP A 165 -3.84 -8.20 -16.84
CA ASP A 165 -2.65 -7.40 -17.11
C ASP A 165 -1.87 -7.12 -15.83
N GLU A 166 -2.54 -6.96 -14.69
CA GLU A 166 -1.87 -6.69 -13.41
C GLU A 166 -1.11 -7.90 -12.87
N LYS A 167 -1.55 -9.12 -13.16
CA LYS A 167 -0.95 -10.33 -12.57
C LYS A 167 0.53 -10.48 -12.84
N ILE A 168 1.02 -10.07 -14.01
CA ILE A 168 2.44 -10.15 -14.35
C ILE A 168 3.33 -9.32 -13.40
N ALA A 169 2.82 -8.22 -12.84
CA ALA A 169 3.55 -7.34 -11.96
C ALA A 169 4.04 -8.02 -10.68
N SER A 170 3.35 -9.07 -10.21
CA SER A 170 3.80 -9.87 -9.05
C SER A 170 4.88 -10.91 -9.39
N ILE A 171 5.12 -11.17 -10.69
CA ILE A 171 5.97 -12.27 -11.17
C ILE A 171 7.32 -11.77 -11.67
N TYR A 172 7.33 -10.78 -12.57
CA TYR A 172 8.56 -10.32 -13.22
C TYR A 172 9.31 -9.25 -12.41
N GLU A 173 10.52 -8.90 -12.86
CA GLU A 173 11.46 -7.96 -12.21
C GLU A 173 11.78 -8.34 -10.75
N GLY A 174 11.88 -9.65 -10.53
CA GLY A 174 11.99 -10.29 -9.21
C GLY A 174 10.63 -10.53 -8.59
N ALA A 175 10.20 -11.79 -8.57
CA ALA A 175 8.92 -12.19 -7.96
C ALA A 175 8.75 -11.62 -6.54
N ASN A 176 7.52 -11.42 -6.11
CA ASN A 176 7.25 -10.79 -4.81
C ASN A 176 7.88 -11.53 -3.62
N GLY A 177 8.01 -12.87 -3.71
CA GLY A 177 8.78 -13.65 -2.75
C GLY A 177 10.27 -13.27 -2.70
N ILE A 178 10.88 -12.96 -3.85
CA ILE A 178 12.28 -12.48 -3.92
C ILE A 178 12.41 -11.10 -3.30
N GLN A 179 11.43 -10.20 -3.50
CA GLN A 179 11.42 -8.90 -2.82
C GLN A 179 11.33 -9.07 -1.30
N ALA A 180 10.54 -10.02 -0.84
CA ALA A 180 10.40 -10.33 0.57
C ALA A 180 11.71 -10.88 1.18
N LEU A 181 12.38 -11.78 0.49
CA LEU A 181 13.69 -12.29 0.91
C LEU A 181 14.76 -11.19 0.90
N ASP A 182 14.76 -10.30 -0.11
CA ASP A 182 15.65 -9.15 -0.15
C ASP A 182 15.41 -8.19 1.03
N LEU A 183 14.15 -7.94 1.36
CA LEU A 183 13.78 -7.12 2.53
C LEU A 183 14.35 -7.70 3.81
N VAL A 184 14.01 -8.94 4.14
CA VAL A 184 14.35 -9.57 5.42
C VAL A 184 15.85 -9.93 5.50
N GLY A 185 16.41 -10.47 4.42
CA GLY A 185 17.79 -10.95 4.39
C GLY A 185 18.83 -9.85 4.25
N ARG A 186 18.49 -8.70 3.68
CA ARG A 186 19.46 -7.65 3.37
C ARG A 186 19.02 -6.26 3.82
N LYS A 187 17.82 -5.78 3.41
CA LYS A 187 17.44 -4.37 3.55
C LYS A 187 17.27 -3.95 5.02
N LEU A 188 16.65 -4.80 5.86
CA LEU A 188 16.52 -4.52 7.29
C LEU A 188 17.88 -4.38 8.01
N GLY A 189 18.91 -5.11 7.55
CA GLY A 189 20.24 -5.10 8.14
C GLY A 189 21.20 -4.03 7.60
N MET A 190 20.83 -3.29 6.56
CA MET A 190 21.69 -2.29 5.92
C MET A 190 22.15 -1.22 6.92
N LYS A 191 23.47 -0.86 6.85
CA LYS A 191 24.08 0.08 7.80
C LYS A 191 23.82 -0.30 9.27
N LYS A 192 23.86 -1.60 9.59
CA LYS A 192 23.54 -2.16 10.92
C LYS A 192 22.11 -1.84 11.39
N GLY A 193 21.17 -1.76 10.46
CA GLY A 193 19.77 -1.46 10.71
C GLY A 193 19.41 0.05 10.73
N ALA A 194 20.39 0.95 10.54
CA ALA A 194 20.15 2.38 10.65
C ALA A 194 19.10 2.89 9.66
N TYR A 195 19.07 2.39 8.43
CA TYR A 195 18.08 2.83 7.42
C TYR A 195 16.66 2.51 7.86
N PHE A 196 16.42 1.30 8.37
CA PHE A 196 15.13 0.89 8.89
C PHE A 196 14.72 1.72 10.13
N MET A 197 15.65 1.91 11.07
CA MET A 197 15.39 2.72 12.27
C MET A 197 15.08 4.19 11.94
N ASN A 198 15.75 4.78 10.95
CA ASN A 198 15.47 6.13 10.48
C ASN A 198 14.05 6.22 9.87
N LEU A 199 13.60 5.20 9.13
CA LEU A 199 12.23 5.15 8.61
C LEU A 199 11.19 5.08 9.74
N LEU A 200 11.42 4.23 10.76
CA LEU A 200 10.55 4.16 11.94
C LEU A 200 10.49 5.50 12.70
N GLY A 201 11.65 6.19 12.83
CA GLY A 201 11.72 7.54 13.39
C GLY A 201 10.85 8.54 12.62
N LEU A 202 10.96 8.57 11.30
CA LEU A 202 10.13 9.43 10.43
C LEU A 202 8.62 9.16 10.59
N MET A 203 8.24 7.88 10.74
CA MET A 203 6.85 7.51 11.02
C MET A 203 6.40 8.05 12.39
N GLY A 204 7.21 7.89 13.43
CA GLY A 204 6.92 8.40 14.76
C GLY A 204 6.81 9.93 14.82
N ASP A 205 7.69 10.66 14.14
CA ASP A 205 7.65 12.12 14.02
C ASP A 205 6.35 12.59 13.34
N THR A 206 5.92 11.88 12.29
CA THR A 206 4.66 12.15 11.61
C THR A 206 3.47 11.98 12.54
N VAL A 207 3.45 10.88 13.31
CA VAL A 207 2.40 10.62 14.30
C VAL A 207 2.40 11.71 15.37
N ALA A 208 3.56 12.06 15.92
CA ALA A 208 3.68 13.10 16.94
C ALA A 208 3.15 14.47 16.45
N ARG A 209 3.40 14.79 15.18
CA ARG A 209 2.95 16.04 14.55
C ARG A 209 1.43 16.17 14.46
N TYR A 210 0.72 15.09 14.09
CA TYR A 210 -0.69 15.19 13.71
C TYR A 210 -1.67 14.58 14.71
N LYS A 211 -1.23 13.71 15.65
CA LYS A 211 -2.14 13.06 16.61
C LYS A 211 -2.89 14.01 17.54
N GLY A 212 -2.43 15.24 17.69
CA GLY A 212 -3.10 16.27 18.50
C GLY A 212 -4.29 16.92 17.80
N GLN A 213 -4.48 16.71 16.49
CA GLN A 213 -5.64 17.25 15.77
C GLN A 213 -6.93 16.55 16.16
N GLU A 214 -8.04 17.29 16.13
CA GLU A 214 -9.37 16.76 16.43
C GLU A 214 -9.70 15.58 15.47
N GLY A 215 -10.19 14.47 16.03
CA GLY A 215 -10.56 13.27 15.28
C GLY A 215 -9.40 12.40 14.77
N LEU A 216 -8.13 12.79 15.03
CA LEU A 216 -6.96 12.02 14.59
C LEU A 216 -6.21 11.29 15.71
N ARG A 217 -6.54 11.54 16.98
CA ARG A 217 -5.84 10.93 18.12
C ARG A 217 -5.81 9.41 18.05
N ASP A 218 -6.98 8.79 17.99
CA ASP A 218 -7.13 7.32 17.97
C ASP A 218 -6.45 6.70 16.76
N LEU A 219 -6.52 7.38 15.61
CA LEU A 219 -5.85 6.93 14.38
C LEU A 219 -4.32 6.99 14.53
N GLY A 220 -3.80 8.05 15.14
CA GLY A 220 -2.38 8.21 15.40
C GLY A 220 -1.86 7.16 16.40
N GLU A 221 -2.63 6.86 17.45
CA GLU A 221 -2.30 5.81 18.42
C GLU A 221 -2.27 4.42 17.76
N ALA A 222 -3.23 4.11 16.89
CA ALA A 222 -3.26 2.85 16.14
C ALA A 222 -2.06 2.72 15.17
N VAL A 223 -1.70 3.80 14.47
CA VAL A 223 -0.52 3.82 13.60
C VAL A 223 0.75 3.63 14.41
N GLN A 224 0.92 4.35 15.54
CA GLN A 224 2.10 4.18 16.40
C GLN A 224 2.22 2.76 16.95
N THR A 225 1.12 2.17 17.39
CA THR A 225 1.08 0.78 17.84
C THR A 225 1.54 -0.17 16.74
N SER A 226 1.07 0.01 15.51
CA SER A 226 1.46 -0.82 14.37
C SER A 226 2.92 -0.64 13.98
N VAL A 227 3.48 0.58 14.09
CA VAL A 227 4.92 0.86 13.91
C VAL A 227 5.74 0.12 14.97
N ASN A 228 5.31 0.13 16.23
CA ASN A 228 5.99 -0.58 17.31
C ASN A 228 5.96 -2.10 17.09
N ILE A 229 4.82 -2.66 16.65
CA ILE A 229 4.69 -4.08 16.32
C ILE A 229 5.62 -4.47 15.17
N LEU A 230 5.72 -3.63 14.13
CA LEU A 230 6.65 -3.84 13.02
C LEU A 230 8.11 -3.87 13.50
N ALA A 231 8.50 -2.88 14.31
CA ALA A 231 9.85 -2.79 14.90
C ALA A 231 10.18 -4.04 15.72
N ASP A 232 9.27 -4.45 16.60
CA ASP A 232 9.43 -5.60 17.49
C ASP A 232 9.53 -6.92 16.70
N THR A 233 8.79 -7.06 15.61
CA THR A 233 8.86 -8.24 14.73
C THR A 233 10.19 -8.28 13.96
N ALA A 234 10.68 -7.14 13.48
CA ALA A 234 11.98 -7.06 12.83
C ALA A 234 13.13 -7.37 13.79
N MET A 235 13.04 -6.91 15.05
CA MET A 235 14.01 -7.24 16.10
C MET A 235 13.98 -8.74 16.45
N PHE A 236 12.79 -9.35 16.49
CA PHE A 236 12.64 -10.79 16.66
C PHE A 236 13.37 -11.54 15.53
N PHE A 237 13.18 -11.16 14.27
CA PHE A 237 13.89 -11.78 13.13
C PHE A 237 15.41 -11.62 13.25
N ALA A 238 15.89 -10.46 13.67
CA ALA A 238 17.32 -10.25 13.93
C ALA A 238 17.86 -11.16 15.04
N SER A 239 17.04 -11.46 16.07
CA SER A 239 17.40 -12.40 17.14
C SER A 239 17.46 -13.85 16.64
N CYS A 240 16.54 -14.26 15.75
CA CYS A 240 16.54 -15.57 15.12
C CYS A 240 17.84 -15.81 14.32
N GLY A 241 18.34 -14.80 13.60
CA GLY A 241 19.60 -14.89 12.90
C GLY A 241 20.81 -15.13 13.82
N LYS A 242 20.81 -14.53 15.01
CA LYS A 242 21.87 -14.72 16.03
C LYS A 242 21.82 -16.08 16.72
N THR A 243 20.64 -16.68 16.83
CA THR A 243 20.41 -17.98 17.51
C THR A 243 20.41 -19.17 16.55
N GLY A 244 20.76 -18.99 15.27
CA GLY A 244 20.80 -20.06 14.27
C GLY A 244 19.43 -20.42 13.67
N LYS A 245 18.36 -19.75 14.07
CA LYS A 245 16.99 -19.98 13.57
C LYS A 245 16.72 -19.18 12.29
N PHE A 246 17.66 -19.16 11.34
CA PHE A 246 17.58 -18.31 10.13
C PHE A 246 16.38 -18.65 9.21
N LEU A 247 15.84 -19.85 9.27
CA LEU A 247 14.66 -20.24 8.49
C LEU A 247 13.37 -19.55 8.95
N VAL A 248 13.26 -19.16 10.22
CA VAL A 248 12.06 -18.47 10.73
C VAL A 248 11.79 -17.16 9.99
N PRO A 249 12.74 -16.21 9.89
CA PRO A 249 12.51 -15.01 9.07
C PRO A 249 12.34 -15.30 7.58
N VAL A 250 12.96 -16.35 7.04
CA VAL A 250 12.80 -16.74 5.63
C VAL A 250 11.39 -17.22 5.33
N ASN A 251 10.83 -18.11 6.16
CA ASN A 251 9.46 -18.62 6.02
C ASN A 251 8.40 -17.50 6.17
N ASN A 252 8.72 -16.50 6.95
CA ASN A 252 7.81 -15.36 7.22
C ASN A 252 8.14 -14.11 6.39
N ALA A 253 9.05 -14.19 5.41
CA ALA A 253 9.50 -13.02 4.66
C ALA A 253 8.36 -12.32 3.91
N TYR A 254 7.54 -13.07 3.17
CA TYR A 254 6.42 -12.50 2.43
C TYR A 254 5.30 -11.97 3.33
N PRO A 255 4.81 -12.69 4.35
CA PRO A 255 3.89 -12.13 5.34
C PRO A 255 4.42 -10.86 6.02
N PHE A 256 5.71 -10.81 6.37
CA PHE A 256 6.34 -9.63 6.93
C PHE A 256 6.36 -8.45 5.97
N LEU A 257 6.70 -8.67 4.69
CA LEU A 257 6.66 -7.64 3.67
C LEU A 257 5.25 -7.04 3.55
N MET A 258 4.22 -7.89 3.48
CA MET A 258 2.83 -7.45 3.40
C MET A 258 2.38 -6.72 4.67
N MET A 259 2.82 -7.17 5.84
CA MET A 259 2.61 -6.48 7.12
C MET A 259 3.24 -5.09 7.11
N MET A 260 4.50 -4.97 6.70
CA MET A 260 5.20 -3.69 6.58
C MET A 260 4.50 -2.78 5.56
N GLY A 261 4.03 -3.32 4.44
CA GLY A 261 3.25 -2.57 3.45
C GLY A 261 1.96 -1.96 4.03
N LYS A 262 1.26 -2.69 4.91
CA LYS A 262 0.08 -2.17 5.63
C LYS A 262 0.45 -1.06 6.61
N VAL A 263 1.54 -1.22 7.37
CA VAL A 263 2.02 -0.18 8.31
C VAL A 263 2.40 1.10 7.56
N VAL A 264 3.17 0.97 6.48
CA VAL A 264 3.56 2.10 5.61
C VAL A 264 2.34 2.78 4.99
N SER A 265 1.37 2.00 4.51
CA SER A 265 0.11 2.52 3.96
C SER A 265 -0.71 3.28 5.00
N GLY A 266 -0.85 2.71 6.20
CA GLY A 266 -1.54 3.36 7.33
C GLY A 266 -0.87 4.68 7.71
N TRP A 267 0.46 4.69 7.79
CA TRP A 267 1.24 5.90 8.04
C TRP A 267 1.03 6.98 6.98
N PHE A 268 1.11 6.65 5.68
CA PHE A 268 0.88 7.63 4.62
C PHE A 268 -0.55 8.16 4.61
N LEU A 269 -1.54 7.32 4.86
CA LEU A 269 -2.93 7.76 4.95
C LEU A 269 -3.16 8.65 6.17
N PHE A 270 -2.54 8.35 7.30
CA PHE A 270 -2.58 9.21 8.48
C PHE A 270 -1.93 10.57 8.20
N TRP A 271 -0.77 10.59 7.55
CA TRP A 271 -0.12 11.84 7.14
C TRP A 271 -1.01 12.68 6.21
N GLN A 272 -1.61 12.03 5.20
CA GLN A 272 -2.57 12.71 4.31
C GLN A 272 -3.77 13.25 5.08
N ALA A 273 -4.30 12.51 6.06
CA ALA A 273 -5.42 12.97 6.88
C ALA A 273 -5.05 14.18 7.75
N GLY A 274 -3.83 14.23 8.29
CA GLY A 274 -3.33 15.39 9.03
C GLY A 274 -3.31 16.66 8.18
N ILE A 275 -2.72 16.58 6.98
CA ILE A 275 -2.72 17.71 6.03
C ILE A 275 -4.14 18.07 5.58
N ALA A 276 -4.98 17.05 5.31
CA ALA A 276 -6.36 17.28 4.87
C ALA A 276 -7.21 17.95 5.96
N GLY A 277 -7.01 17.59 7.23
CA GLY A 277 -7.67 18.23 8.37
C GLY A 277 -7.37 19.73 8.44
N GLU A 278 -6.08 20.11 8.39
CA GLU A 278 -5.65 21.52 8.37
C GLU A 278 -6.31 22.33 7.22
N LYS A 279 -6.37 21.72 6.03
CA LYS A 279 -6.95 22.36 4.85
C LYS A 279 -8.47 22.45 4.91
N LEU A 280 -9.12 21.40 5.43
CA LEU A 280 -10.57 21.36 5.61
C LEU A 280 -11.02 22.37 6.64
N ASP A 281 -10.33 22.50 7.77
CA ASP A 281 -10.61 23.49 8.80
C ASP A 281 -10.51 24.92 8.27
N ALA A 282 -9.52 25.19 7.43
CA ALA A 282 -9.38 26.49 6.78
C ALA A 282 -10.55 26.79 5.83
N LEU A 283 -11.05 25.78 5.09
CA LEU A 283 -12.23 25.94 4.22
C LEU A 283 -13.52 26.10 5.05
N ALA A 284 -13.69 25.31 6.09
CA ALA A 284 -14.85 25.39 6.98
C ALA A 284 -14.98 26.77 7.63
N LYS A 285 -13.86 27.32 8.15
CA LYS A 285 -13.82 28.68 8.71
C LYS A 285 -14.22 29.75 7.68
N LYS A 286 -13.75 29.66 6.42
CA LYS A 286 -14.15 30.55 5.34
C LYS A 286 -15.65 30.45 5.01
N GLY A 287 -16.22 29.25 5.13
CA GLY A 287 -17.63 28.98 4.90
C GLY A 287 -18.55 29.22 6.11
N GLY A 288 -18.00 29.67 7.25
CA GLY A 288 -18.77 29.87 8.47
C GLY A 288 -19.27 28.57 9.10
N VAL A 289 -18.60 27.43 8.81
CA VAL A 289 -18.96 26.07 9.27
C VAL A 289 -17.99 25.65 10.38
N SER A 290 -18.51 24.97 11.42
CA SER A 290 -17.67 24.36 12.44
C SER A 290 -16.98 23.11 11.90
N GLY A 291 -15.68 22.95 12.15
CA GLY A 291 -14.91 21.76 11.79
C GLY A 291 -15.40 20.46 12.45
N SER A 292 -16.11 20.56 13.58
CA SER A 292 -16.71 19.42 14.28
C SER A 292 -18.13 19.06 13.82
N ASP A 293 -18.77 19.89 12.99
CA ASP A 293 -20.09 19.61 12.45
C ASP A 293 -20.02 18.77 11.18
N HIS A 294 -20.12 17.45 11.35
CA HIS A 294 -20.05 16.49 10.24
C HIS A 294 -21.16 16.70 9.20
N ALA A 295 -22.36 17.13 9.60
CA ALA A 295 -23.47 17.35 8.67
C ALA A 295 -23.21 18.59 7.81
N ALA A 296 -22.75 19.67 8.43
CA ALA A 296 -22.37 20.89 7.72
C ALA A 296 -21.15 20.68 6.79
N LEU A 297 -20.14 19.92 7.23
CA LEU A 297 -19.00 19.53 6.37
C LEU A 297 -19.44 18.69 5.18
N ALA A 298 -20.36 17.72 5.38
CA ALA A 298 -20.95 16.95 4.27
C ALA A 298 -21.75 17.83 3.31
N GLY A 299 -22.44 18.87 3.83
CA GLY A 299 -23.08 19.92 3.02
C GLY A 299 -22.07 20.70 2.19
N LEU A 300 -20.98 21.13 2.81
CA LEU A 300 -19.88 21.85 2.12
C LEU A 300 -19.25 21.01 0.99
N ALA A 301 -19.11 19.71 1.19
CA ALA A 301 -18.58 18.79 0.17
C ALA A 301 -19.47 18.68 -1.09
N LYS A 302 -20.76 18.98 -0.99
CA LYS A 302 -21.65 18.97 -2.18
C LYS A 302 -21.40 20.19 -3.09
N THR A 303 -20.86 21.27 -2.55
CA THR A 303 -20.66 22.55 -3.26
C THR A 303 -19.18 22.88 -3.50
N SER A 304 -18.26 22.28 -2.74
CA SER A 304 -16.81 22.50 -2.83
C SER A 304 -16.08 21.20 -3.16
N LYS A 305 -15.41 21.17 -4.32
CA LYS A 305 -14.57 20.03 -4.74
C LYS A 305 -13.40 19.79 -3.77
N ASP A 306 -12.81 20.87 -3.25
CA ASP A 306 -11.70 20.78 -2.30
C ASP A 306 -12.16 20.18 -0.95
N ALA A 307 -13.32 20.61 -0.44
CA ALA A 307 -13.88 20.03 0.77
C ALA A 307 -14.22 18.54 0.59
N ALA A 308 -14.81 18.16 -0.55
CA ALA A 308 -15.04 16.76 -0.88
C ALA A 308 -13.75 15.95 -0.95
N PHE A 309 -12.68 16.53 -1.53
CA PHE A 309 -11.36 15.90 -1.61
C PHE A 309 -10.76 15.67 -0.23
N TYR A 310 -10.71 16.69 0.64
CA TYR A 310 -10.12 16.56 1.97
C TYR A 310 -10.93 15.64 2.89
N LEU A 311 -12.26 15.71 2.86
CA LEU A 311 -13.11 14.74 3.56
C LEU A 311 -12.86 13.31 3.08
N GLY A 312 -12.70 13.14 1.77
CA GLY A 312 -12.35 11.85 1.17
C GLY A 312 -11.02 11.30 1.67
N LYS A 313 -9.99 12.14 1.87
CA LYS A 313 -8.68 11.75 2.44
C LYS A 313 -8.81 11.28 3.88
N ILE A 314 -9.54 12.03 4.69
CA ILE A 314 -9.80 11.69 6.10
C ILE A 314 -10.56 10.35 6.18
N ALA A 315 -11.61 10.17 5.37
CA ALA A 315 -12.39 8.94 5.34
C ALA A 315 -11.55 7.72 4.89
N SER A 316 -10.64 7.88 3.92
CA SER A 316 -9.71 6.82 3.50
C SER A 316 -8.80 6.40 4.66
N ALA A 317 -8.23 7.35 5.40
CA ALA A 317 -7.40 7.07 6.56
C ALA A 317 -8.19 6.37 7.68
N GLN A 318 -9.37 6.89 8.02
CA GLN A 318 -10.24 6.29 9.03
C GLN A 318 -10.59 4.84 8.70
N TYR A 319 -10.98 4.59 7.46
CA TYR A 319 -11.34 3.24 7.03
C TYR A 319 -10.14 2.29 7.10
N PHE A 320 -9.03 2.64 6.49
CA PHE A 320 -7.85 1.78 6.41
C PHE A 320 -7.28 1.48 7.80
N ILE A 321 -7.12 2.50 8.63
CA ILE A 321 -6.51 2.36 9.96
C ILE A 321 -7.42 1.54 10.89
N ARG A 322 -8.75 1.63 10.74
CA ARG A 322 -9.69 0.88 11.60
C ARG A 322 -10.01 -0.52 11.09
N ASN A 323 -9.91 -0.79 9.77
CA ASN A 323 -10.38 -2.04 9.19
C ASN A 323 -9.28 -2.89 8.53
N VAL A 324 -8.14 -2.30 8.13
CA VAL A 324 -7.05 -3.02 7.46
C VAL A 324 -5.82 -3.11 8.34
N LEU A 325 -5.45 -2.01 8.99
CA LEU A 325 -4.25 -1.96 9.82
C LEU A 325 -4.24 -2.95 11.00
N PRO A 326 -5.38 -3.32 11.64
CA PRO A 326 -5.40 -4.33 12.71
C PRO A 326 -4.89 -5.72 12.30
N GLU A 327 -4.89 -6.05 11.00
CA GLU A 327 -4.32 -7.31 10.50
C GLU A 327 -2.81 -7.44 10.77
N VAL A 328 -2.13 -6.34 11.08
CA VAL A 328 -0.70 -6.29 11.45
C VAL A 328 -0.44 -7.11 12.72
N GLU A 329 -1.32 -7.05 13.70
CA GLU A 329 -1.19 -7.79 14.96
C GLU A 329 -1.24 -9.31 14.72
N ALA A 330 -2.19 -9.77 13.92
CA ALA A 330 -2.32 -11.18 13.58
C ALA A 330 -1.11 -11.69 12.79
N ALA A 331 -0.62 -10.92 11.82
CA ALA A 331 0.58 -11.26 11.05
C ALA A 331 1.83 -11.34 11.94
N ALA A 332 2.02 -10.38 12.84
CA ALA A 332 3.14 -10.38 13.79
C ALA A 332 3.08 -11.57 14.76
N LYS A 333 1.88 -11.90 15.25
CA LYS A 333 1.68 -13.06 16.11
C LYS A 333 2.03 -14.36 15.38
N ALA A 334 1.55 -14.53 14.14
CA ALA A 334 1.87 -15.71 13.32
C ALA A 334 3.39 -15.82 13.08
N ALA A 335 4.06 -14.74 12.71
CA ALA A 335 5.51 -14.74 12.46
C ALA A 335 6.34 -15.18 13.69
N LYS A 336 5.83 -14.93 14.90
CA LYS A 336 6.50 -15.28 16.17
C LYS A 336 6.20 -16.69 16.69
N THR A 337 5.35 -17.47 16.02
CA THR A 337 5.09 -18.87 16.40
C THR A 337 6.26 -19.80 16.09
N GLU A 338 7.23 -19.32 15.30
CA GLU A 338 8.36 -20.14 14.81
C GLU A 338 7.89 -21.42 14.08
N ASP A 339 6.72 -21.37 13.44
CA ASP A 339 6.16 -22.50 12.70
C ASP A 339 7.08 -22.90 11.52
N MET A 340 7.44 -24.17 11.48
CA MET A 340 8.32 -24.76 10.47
C MET A 340 7.60 -25.69 9.50
N SER A 341 6.28 -25.82 9.62
CA SER A 341 5.47 -26.74 8.79
C SER A 341 5.69 -26.56 7.29
N VAL A 342 5.96 -25.32 6.84
CA VAL A 342 6.24 -24.98 5.43
C VAL A 342 7.50 -25.67 4.88
N VAL A 343 8.46 -25.98 5.75
CA VAL A 343 9.75 -26.60 5.38
C VAL A 343 9.78 -28.07 5.72
N GLU A 344 9.00 -28.48 6.74
CA GLU A 344 9.00 -29.83 7.27
C GLU A 344 8.03 -30.78 6.55
N ILE A 345 7.06 -30.23 5.81
CA ILE A 345 6.12 -31.04 5.02
C ILE A 345 6.88 -31.83 3.94
N PRO A 346 6.76 -33.17 3.88
CA PRO A 346 7.32 -33.97 2.81
C PRO A 346 6.71 -33.60 1.44
N GLU A 347 7.53 -33.62 0.38
CA GLU A 347 7.08 -33.24 -0.96
C GLU A 347 5.87 -34.09 -1.43
N GLU A 348 5.87 -35.38 -1.12
CA GLU A 348 4.80 -36.31 -1.47
C GLU A 348 3.45 -35.96 -0.82
N SER A 349 3.48 -35.25 0.31
CA SER A 349 2.28 -34.85 1.04
C SER A 349 1.52 -33.65 0.40
N PHE A 350 2.11 -32.96 -0.57
CA PHE A 350 1.39 -31.91 -1.30
C PHE A 350 0.34 -32.47 -2.28
N ALA A 351 0.42 -33.74 -2.66
CA ALA A 351 -0.48 -34.37 -3.64
C ALA A 351 -1.52 -35.32 -3.00
N SER A 352 -1.54 -35.45 -1.68
CA SER A 352 -2.42 -36.37 -0.93
C SER A 352 -3.71 -35.73 -0.48
#